data_3162333e4399a7a2449c9673f5dc415c
#
_entry.id   3162333e4399a7a2449c9673f5dc415c
#
_cell.length_a   1.000
_cell.length_b   1.000
_cell.length_c   1.000
_cell.angle_alpha   90.00
_cell.angle_beta   90.00
_cell.angle_gamma   90.00
#
_symmetry.space_group_name_H-M   'P 1'
#
loop_
_entity.id
_entity.type
_entity.pdbx_description
1 polymer ?
#
loop_
_entity_poly.entity_id
_entity_poly.type
_entity_poly.pdbx_seq_one_letter_code
_entity_poly.pdbx_strand_id
1 'polypeptide(L)'
;RGNKGGVGRSSALLASAYHLLGQGKKVLVLDADFESPGVSATLLADELRPDYGLLDWFALEGLRPDLADELIASARLYERSGLDASVVGEGTVWVAPSFGRETQDYVGKLGRLYQDVAEQGYVQRFKKILMCLEAQLTPDVVLIDSRAGIDDTAAVALTQLDAHGLLFATHGRATWTAYEHLFKHWQHFANLQKGGEDFRSRLHVVSALTPVDTAYDKAFLDASYRLFLEHL
;
A
#
# COMPACT_ATOMS: atom_id res chain seq x y z
N ARG A 1 -18.61 6.84 17.56
CA ARG A 1 -17.14 6.70 17.49
C ARG A 1 -16.87 5.52 16.55
N GLY A 2 -16.65 5.80 15.25
CA GLY A 2 -16.35 4.79 14.27
C GLY A 2 -14.93 4.27 14.49
N ASN A 3 -14.78 2.98 14.69
CA ASN A 3 -13.50 2.28 14.72
C ASN A 3 -12.88 2.31 13.31
N LYS A 4 -12.16 3.36 12.99
CA LYS A 4 -11.43 3.53 11.74
C LYS A 4 -10.01 2.98 11.89
N GLY A 5 -9.87 1.74 12.14
CA GLY A 5 -8.59 1.07 12.24
C GLY A 5 -8.81 -0.29 12.87
N GLY A 6 -8.17 -1.32 12.41
CA GLY A 6 -8.22 -2.59 13.09
C GLY A 6 -8.87 -3.74 12.33
N VAL A 7 -9.04 -3.65 11.01
CA VAL A 7 -9.39 -4.81 10.19
C VAL A 7 -8.20 -5.74 9.88
N GLY A 8 -7.02 -5.43 10.43
CA GLY A 8 -5.85 -6.30 10.33
C GLY A 8 -5.01 -6.18 9.06
N ARG A 9 -5.19 -5.14 8.23
CA ARG A 9 -4.40 -4.93 6.99
C ARG A 9 -2.90 -4.90 7.26
N SER A 10 -2.45 -3.92 8.06
CA SER A 10 -1.02 -3.77 8.38
C SER A 10 -0.48 -5.02 9.09
N SER A 11 -1.29 -5.67 9.95
CA SER A 11 -0.90 -6.95 10.58
C SER A 11 -0.72 -8.07 9.57
N ALA A 12 -1.59 -8.17 8.56
CA ALA A 12 -1.48 -9.17 7.51
C ALA A 12 -0.26 -8.88 6.61
N LEU A 13 0.01 -7.59 6.32
CA LEU A 13 1.20 -7.19 5.57
C LEU A 13 2.48 -7.55 6.34
N LEU A 14 2.52 -7.27 7.65
CA LEU A 14 3.63 -7.65 8.52
C LEU A 14 3.85 -9.17 8.55
N ALA A 15 2.76 -9.96 8.68
CA ALA A 15 2.84 -11.42 8.64
C ALA A 15 3.33 -11.92 7.29
N SER A 16 2.90 -11.30 6.19
CA SER A 16 3.37 -11.63 4.84
C SER A 16 4.86 -11.31 4.66
N ALA A 17 5.32 -10.14 5.11
CA ALA A 17 6.73 -9.75 5.07
C ALA A 17 7.59 -10.74 5.87
N TYR A 18 7.13 -11.11 7.07
CA TYR A 18 7.82 -12.09 7.92
C TYR A 18 7.87 -13.48 7.27
N HIS A 19 6.77 -13.94 6.69
CA HIS A 19 6.71 -15.22 5.99
C HIS A 19 7.65 -15.26 4.78
N LEU A 20 7.64 -14.24 3.95
CA LEU A 20 8.52 -14.12 2.78
C LEU A 20 10.00 -14.05 3.18
N LEU A 21 10.29 -13.31 4.26
CA LEU A 21 11.63 -13.25 4.84
C LEU A 21 12.12 -14.66 5.22
N GLY A 22 11.28 -15.49 5.86
CA GLY A 22 11.57 -16.88 6.20
C GLY A 22 11.78 -17.79 4.98
N GLN A 23 11.31 -17.39 3.82
CA GLN A 23 11.56 -18.06 2.53
C GLN A 23 12.83 -17.55 1.81
N GLY A 24 13.63 -16.72 2.45
CA GLY A 24 14.84 -16.14 1.86
C GLY A 24 14.57 -15.03 0.84
N LYS A 25 13.36 -14.46 0.81
CA LYS A 25 12.98 -13.43 -0.15
C LYS A 25 13.47 -12.03 0.24
N LYS A 26 13.80 -11.24 -0.77
CA LYS A 26 14.03 -9.80 -0.64
C LYS A 26 12.68 -9.09 -0.77
N VAL A 27 12.24 -8.45 0.28
CA VAL A 27 10.94 -7.78 0.36
C VAL A 27 11.14 -6.28 0.49
N LEU A 28 10.44 -5.50 -0.33
CA LEU A 28 10.32 -4.06 -0.16
C LEU A 28 8.92 -3.73 0.39
N VAL A 29 8.86 -3.03 1.51
CA VAL A 29 7.63 -2.54 2.10
C VAL A 29 7.53 -1.04 1.90
N LEU A 30 6.46 -0.58 1.24
CA LEU A 30 6.11 0.83 1.09
C LEU A 30 4.96 1.16 2.06
N ASP A 31 5.20 2.08 3.00
CA ASP A 31 4.15 2.60 3.89
C ASP A 31 3.50 3.82 3.22
N ALA A 32 2.49 3.57 2.40
CA ALA A 32 1.75 4.59 1.66
C ALA A 32 0.44 5.00 2.35
N ASP A 33 0.18 4.58 3.60
CA ASP A 33 -0.89 5.15 4.43
C ASP A 33 -0.40 6.48 5.05
N PHE A 34 -0.40 7.52 4.23
CA PHE A 34 0.11 8.84 4.64
C PHE A 34 -0.71 9.52 5.75
N GLU A 35 -1.93 9.09 6.06
CA GLU A 35 -2.71 9.68 7.15
C GLU A 35 -2.55 8.95 8.48
N SER A 36 -2.27 7.65 8.43
CA SER A 36 -2.16 6.80 9.60
C SER A 36 -1.04 5.76 9.43
N PRO A 37 0.20 6.22 9.14
CA PRO A 37 1.32 5.30 8.89
C PRO A 37 1.56 4.43 10.12
N GLY A 38 1.69 3.12 9.92
CA GLY A 38 1.79 2.18 11.03
C GLY A 38 2.72 1.00 10.77
N VAL A 39 2.78 0.52 9.52
CA VAL A 39 3.60 -0.65 9.19
C VAL A 39 5.08 -0.34 9.34
N SER A 40 5.52 0.84 8.93
CA SER A 40 6.91 1.27 9.09
C SER A 40 7.33 1.41 10.54
N ALA A 41 6.46 1.90 11.42
CA ALA A 41 6.74 2.00 12.85
C ALA A 41 6.92 0.63 13.55
N THR A 42 6.35 -0.42 12.97
CA THR A 42 6.51 -1.80 13.50
C THR A 42 7.77 -2.47 12.94
N LEU A 43 8.13 -2.18 11.68
CA LEU A 43 9.28 -2.78 11.01
C LEU A 43 10.60 -2.08 11.25
N LEU A 44 10.58 -0.79 11.59
CA LEU A 44 11.75 0.02 11.87
C LEU A 44 11.73 0.52 13.31
N ALA A 45 12.77 0.24 14.06
CA ALA A 45 13.04 0.96 15.30
C ALA A 45 13.27 2.45 14.98
N ASP A 46 12.95 3.34 15.92
CA ASP A 46 13.08 4.78 15.68
C ASP A 46 14.50 5.20 15.29
N GLU A 47 15.52 4.54 15.82
CA GLU A 47 16.93 4.77 15.52
C GLU A 47 17.32 4.36 14.09
N LEU A 48 16.60 3.40 13.52
CA LEU A 48 16.81 2.88 12.15
C LEU A 48 15.96 3.60 11.11
N ARG A 49 15.10 4.53 11.51
CA ARG A 49 14.28 5.26 10.57
C ARG A 49 15.17 6.09 9.63
N PRO A 50 14.96 6.04 8.30
CA PRO A 50 15.73 6.87 7.36
C PRO A 50 15.49 8.37 7.59
N ASP A 51 16.31 9.22 7.02
CA ASP A 51 16.19 10.68 7.18
C ASP A 51 14.87 11.19 6.61
N TYR A 52 14.44 10.67 5.46
CA TYR A 52 13.25 11.11 4.75
C TYR A 52 12.30 9.94 4.48
N GLY A 53 11.04 10.25 4.18
CA GLY A 53 10.03 9.26 3.82
C GLY A 53 9.44 9.50 2.44
N LEU A 54 8.49 8.64 2.05
CA LEU A 54 7.81 8.72 0.75
C LEU A 54 7.18 10.10 0.52
N LEU A 55 6.58 10.70 1.57
CA LEU A 55 5.94 12.02 1.47
C LEU A 55 6.96 13.14 1.16
N ASP A 56 8.18 13.02 1.70
CA ASP A 56 9.27 13.96 1.39
C ASP A 56 9.67 13.86 -0.08
N TRP A 57 9.80 12.63 -0.58
CA TRP A 57 10.12 12.36 -1.97
C TRP A 57 9.04 12.93 -2.91
N PHE A 58 7.76 12.67 -2.64
CA PHE A 58 6.65 13.21 -3.45
C PHE A 58 6.66 14.74 -3.51
N ALA A 59 6.88 15.39 -2.35
CA ALA A 59 6.94 16.82 -2.28
C ALA A 59 8.15 17.41 -3.04
N LEU A 60 9.27 16.72 -2.98
CA LEU A 60 10.52 17.16 -3.61
C LEU A 60 10.51 16.90 -5.12
N GLU A 61 10.00 15.77 -5.56
CA GLU A 61 9.95 15.37 -6.97
C GLU A 61 9.20 16.39 -7.83
N GLY A 62 8.11 16.95 -7.32
CA GLY A 62 7.36 18.01 -8.02
C GLY A 62 8.09 19.34 -8.14
N LEU A 63 9.12 19.59 -7.33
CA LEU A 63 9.88 20.84 -7.30
C LEU A 63 11.30 20.68 -7.84
N ARG A 64 11.98 19.64 -7.46
CA ARG A 64 13.40 19.36 -7.74
C ARG A 64 13.60 17.84 -7.94
N PRO A 65 13.22 17.30 -9.12
CA PRO A 65 13.34 15.87 -9.42
C PRO A 65 14.77 15.32 -9.25
N ASP A 66 15.78 16.13 -9.54
CA ASP A 66 17.20 15.81 -9.35
C ASP A 66 17.53 15.46 -7.88
N LEU A 67 17.02 16.26 -6.94
CA LEU A 67 17.23 16.02 -5.51
C LEU A 67 16.37 14.85 -4.99
N ALA A 68 15.19 14.64 -5.55
CA ALA A 68 14.35 13.49 -5.21
C ALA A 68 15.05 12.17 -5.59
N ASP A 69 15.65 12.11 -6.77
CA ASP A 69 16.40 10.94 -7.23
C ASP A 69 17.66 10.70 -6.37
N GLU A 70 18.31 11.78 -5.87
CA GLU A 70 19.44 11.69 -4.94
C GLU A 70 19.05 11.05 -3.59
N LEU A 71 17.83 11.28 -3.08
CA LEU A 71 17.37 10.65 -1.83
C LEU A 71 17.35 9.12 -1.94
N ILE A 72 16.99 8.59 -3.10
CA ILE A 72 17.00 7.15 -3.36
C ILE A 72 18.44 6.65 -3.52
N ALA A 73 19.23 7.31 -4.36
CA ALA A 73 20.60 6.90 -4.66
C ALA A 73 21.50 6.92 -3.40
N SER A 74 21.27 7.84 -2.47
CA SER A 74 21.99 7.94 -1.20
C SER A 74 21.41 7.08 -0.07
N ALA A 75 20.41 6.24 -0.35
CA ALA A 75 19.72 5.40 0.63
C ALA A 75 19.11 6.17 1.83
N ARG A 76 18.68 7.43 1.61
CA ARG A 76 18.10 8.28 2.66
C ARG A 76 16.57 8.19 2.76
N LEU A 77 15.95 7.37 1.91
CA LEU A 77 14.50 7.20 1.79
C LEU A 77 14.01 5.86 2.33
N TYR A 78 14.88 4.91 2.53
CA TYR A 78 14.55 3.55 2.96
C TYR A 78 15.64 3.00 3.89
N GLU A 79 15.28 2.02 4.69
CA GLU A 79 16.20 1.33 5.58
C GLU A 79 15.86 -0.15 5.71
N ARG A 80 16.83 -0.97 6.08
CA ARG A 80 16.64 -2.37 6.36
C ARG A 80 15.94 -2.56 7.69
N SER A 81 14.90 -3.41 7.70
CA SER A 81 14.23 -3.78 8.95
C SER A 81 15.19 -4.49 9.90
N GLY A 82 15.07 -4.18 11.18
CA GLY A 82 15.80 -4.86 12.25
C GLY A 82 15.28 -6.24 12.64
N LEU A 83 14.42 -6.85 11.81
CA LEU A 83 13.97 -8.22 12.03
C LEU A 83 15.18 -9.16 12.06
N ASP A 84 15.30 -9.93 13.16
CA ASP A 84 16.45 -10.80 13.40
C ASP A 84 16.52 -11.92 12.36
N ALA A 85 17.55 -11.87 11.51
CA ALA A 85 17.80 -12.86 10.48
C ALA A 85 18.09 -14.26 11.06
N SER A 86 18.55 -14.37 12.31
CA SER A 86 18.80 -15.65 12.99
C SER A 86 17.51 -16.45 13.23
N VAL A 87 16.38 -15.74 13.32
CA VAL A 87 15.06 -16.36 13.52
C VAL A 87 14.37 -16.66 12.18
N VAL A 88 14.75 -15.99 11.09
CA VAL A 88 13.91 -15.89 9.88
C VAL A 88 14.61 -16.33 8.59
N GLY A 89 15.89 -16.61 8.59
CA GLY A 89 16.61 -17.08 7.39
C GLY A 89 17.41 -15.98 6.65
N GLU A 90 17.76 -16.23 5.38
CA GLU A 90 18.65 -15.35 4.57
C GLU A 90 17.91 -14.21 3.84
N GLY A 91 16.61 -14.02 4.07
CA GLY A 91 15.82 -12.98 3.44
C GLY A 91 16.19 -11.58 3.92
N THR A 92 15.62 -10.56 3.28
CA THR A 92 15.81 -9.14 3.64
C THR A 92 14.50 -8.40 3.51
N VAL A 93 14.18 -7.54 4.47
CA VAL A 93 13.05 -6.60 4.38
C VAL A 93 13.60 -5.18 4.36
N TRP A 94 13.36 -4.48 3.27
CA TRP A 94 13.58 -3.04 3.14
C TRP A 94 12.26 -2.30 3.37
N VAL A 95 12.32 -1.17 4.04
CA VAL A 95 11.14 -0.38 4.39
C VAL A 95 11.35 1.06 3.94
N ALA A 96 10.45 1.55 3.11
CA ALA A 96 10.32 2.97 2.79
C ALA A 96 9.12 3.54 3.55
N PRO A 97 9.36 4.29 4.64
CA PRO A 97 8.30 4.81 5.50
C PRO A 97 7.59 6.01 4.87
N SER A 98 6.39 6.32 5.33
CA SER A 98 5.65 7.53 4.93
C SER A 98 6.42 8.80 5.25
N PHE A 99 7.14 8.83 6.39
CA PHE A 99 7.96 9.94 6.85
C PHE A 99 9.25 9.45 7.51
N GLY A 100 10.28 10.27 7.44
CA GLY A 100 11.58 10.02 8.06
C GLY A 100 11.85 10.89 9.29
N ARG A 101 13.07 10.81 9.84
CA ARG A 101 13.50 11.59 11.02
C ARG A 101 13.55 13.10 10.76
N GLU A 102 13.90 13.48 9.53
CA GLU A 102 14.08 14.88 9.11
C GLU A 102 12.83 15.43 8.39
N THR A 103 11.73 14.67 8.37
CA THR A 103 10.48 15.12 7.74
C THR A 103 9.94 16.34 8.47
N GLN A 104 9.86 17.47 7.75
CA GLN A 104 9.27 18.71 8.24
C GLN A 104 7.99 19.02 7.47
N ASP A 105 7.12 19.86 8.05
CA ASP A 105 5.87 20.31 7.45
C ASP A 105 5.02 19.15 6.85
N TYR A 106 4.82 18.09 7.64
CA TYR A 106 4.09 16.90 7.23
C TYR A 106 2.70 17.23 6.66
N VAL A 107 1.95 18.09 7.35
CA VAL A 107 0.59 18.47 6.96
C VAL A 107 0.59 19.24 5.63
N GLY A 108 1.53 20.15 5.44
CA GLY A 108 1.66 20.90 4.18
C GLY A 108 2.04 20.01 3.01
N LYS A 109 2.94 19.04 3.23
CA LYS A 109 3.30 18.05 2.21
C LYS A 109 2.15 17.12 1.86
N LEU A 110 1.38 16.69 2.85
CA LEU A 110 0.17 15.88 2.65
C LEU A 110 -0.87 16.63 1.81
N GLY A 111 -1.08 17.92 2.11
CA GLY A 111 -1.96 18.78 1.31
C GLY A 111 -1.54 18.87 -0.16
N ARG A 112 -0.23 19.00 -0.44
CA ARG A 112 0.30 18.99 -1.82
C ARG A 112 0.11 17.65 -2.50
N LEU A 113 0.33 16.55 -1.79
CA LEU A 113 0.11 15.20 -2.32
C LEU A 113 -1.35 15.03 -2.78
N TYR A 114 -2.33 15.49 -2.01
CA TYR A 114 -3.74 15.44 -2.40
C TYR A 114 -4.08 16.34 -3.58
N GLN A 115 -3.41 17.46 -3.74
CA GLN A 115 -3.53 18.29 -4.93
C GLN A 115 -2.98 17.55 -6.16
N ASP A 116 -1.81 16.91 -6.06
CA ASP A 116 -1.23 16.10 -7.12
C ASP A 116 -2.13 14.92 -7.52
N VAL A 117 -2.79 14.28 -6.55
CA VAL A 117 -3.79 13.23 -6.82
C VAL A 117 -4.93 13.79 -7.68
N ALA A 118 -5.49 14.94 -7.31
CA ALA A 118 -6.56 15.60 -8.05
C ALA A 118 -6.12 15.99 -9.48
N GLU A 119 -4.86 16.35 -9.69
CA GLU A 119 -4.26 16.72 -10.98
C GLU A 119 -3.72 15.52 -11.80
N GLN A 120 -3.93 14.30 -11.34
CA GLN A 120 -3.47 13.04 -11.95
C GLN A 120 -1.93 12.88 -12.04
N GLY A 121 -1.17 13.74 -11.38
CA GLY A 121 0.30 13.65 -11.33
C GLY A 121 0.81 12.52 -10.44
N TYR A 122 0.04 12.17 -9.42
CA TYR A 122 0.39 11.16 -8.42
C TYR A 122 0.74 9.79 -9.01
N VAL A 123 -0.04 9.32 -9.98
CA VAL A 123 0.15 8.01 -10.63
C VAL A 123 1.56 7.88 -11.21
N GLN A 124 1.97 8.88 -11.99
CA GLN A 124 3.28 8.85 -12.67
C GLN A 124 4.42 8.92 -11.66
N ARG A 125 4.27 9.71 -10.61
CA ARG A 125 5.25 9.80 -9.53
C ARG A 125 5.33 8.51 -8.73
N PHE A 126 4.19 7.88 -8.42
CA PHE A 126 4.18 6.60 -7.72
C PHE A 126 4.88 5.50 -8.54
N LYS A 127 4.63 5.44 -9.85
CA LYS A 127 5.37 4.55 -10.77
C LYS A 127 6.87 4.84 -10.74
N LYS A 128 7.25 6.10 -10.84
CA LYS A 128 8.66 6.52 -10.85
C LYS A 128 9.38 6.06 -9.58
N ILE A 129 8.84 6.38 -8.40
CA ILE A 129 9.50 5.99 -7.14
C ILE A 129 9.60 4.47 -7.00
N LEU A 130 8.55 3.73 -7.37
CA LEU A 130 8.56 2.28 -7.34
C LEU A 130 9.66 1.71 -8.25
N MET A 131 9.70 2.14 -9.51
CA MET A 131 10.74 1.71 -10.47
C MET A 131 12.16 2.03 -9.97
N CYS A 132 12.38 3.20 -9.39
CA CYS A 132 13.69 3.58 -8.85
C CYS A 132 14.08 2.70 -7.66
N LEU A 133 13.16 2.43 -6.73
CA LEU A 133 13.41 1.55 -5.58
C LEU A 133 13.60 0.09 -6.00
N GLU A 134 12.83 -0.41 -6.97
CA GLU A 134 13.01 -1.75 -7.53
C GLU A 134 14.37 -1.89 -8.22
N ALA A 135 14.79 -0.91 -9.00
CA ALA A 135 16.10 -0.91 -9.65
C ALA A 135 17.26 -0.90 -8.63
N GLN A 136 17.11 -0.15 -7.53
CA GLN A 136 18.11 -0.02 -6.47
C GLN A 136 18.22 -1.26 -5.59
N LEU A 137 17.07 -1.83 -5.18
CA LEU A 137 16.99 -2.88 -4.15
C LEU A 137 16.80 -4.28 -4.73
N THR A 138 16.37 -4.39 -5.97
CA THR A 138 16.05 -5.67 -6.65
C THR A 138 15.21 -6.61 -5.77
N PRO A 139 14.03 -6.17 -5.27
CA PRO A 139 13.20 -7.00 -4.42
C PRO A 139 12.55 -8.14 -5.22
N ASP A 140 12.33 -9.28 -4.57
CA ASP A 140 11.50 -10.36 -5.13
C ASP A 140 10.01 -10.04 -5.03
N VAL A 141 9.62 -9.27 -3.99
CA VAL A 141 8.23 -8.89 -3.72
C VAL A 141 8.17 -7.46 -3.18
N VAL A 142 7.21 -6.69 -3.68
CA VAL A 142 6.86 -5.38 -3.11
C VAL A 142 5.51 -5.47 -2.39
N LEU A 143 5.47 -5.02 -1.16
CA LEU A 143 4.27 -4.92 -0.33
C LEU A 143 3.94 -3.45 -0.12
N ILE A 144 2.72 -3.04 -0.46
CA ILE A 144 2.26 -1.64 -0.34
C ILE A 144 1.15 -1.59 0.71
N ASP A 145 1.40 -0.93 1.84
CA ASP A 145 0.34 -0.60 2.81
C ASP A 145 -0.33 0.71 2.36
N SER A 146 -1.57 0.62 1.96
CA SER A 146 -2.36 1.76 1.52
C SER A 146 -3.52 2.02 2.45
N ARG A 147 -4.01 3.25 2.45
CA ARG A 147 -5.14 3.68 3.27
C ARG A 147 -6.40 2.85 3.00
N ALA A 148 -7.27 2.75 4.03
CA ALA A 148 -8.61 2.21 3.89
C ALA A 148 -9.54 3.19 3.18
N GLY A 149 -10.25 2.73 2.17
CA GLY A 149 -11.31 3.49 1.53
C GLY A 149 -11.11 3.68 0.03
N ILE A 150 -11.85 4.63 -0.52
CA ILE A 150 -11.69 5.08 -1.91
C ILE A 150 -10.44 5.96 -1.93
N ASP A 151 -9.29 5.34 -2.14
CA ASP A 151 -8.02 6.03 -2.25
C ASP A 151 -7.42 5.76 -3.63
N ASP A 152 -7.01 6.82 -4.28
CA ASP A 152 -6.38 6.75 -5.60
C ASP A 152 -5.09 5.91 -5.58
N THR A 153 -4.41 5.80 -4.44
CA THR A 153 -3.23 4.94 -4.28
C THR A 153 -3.55 3.47 -4.56
N ALA A 154 -4.65 2.96 -3.99
CA ALA A 154 -5.07 1.58 -4.22
C ALA A 154 -5.52 1.38 -5.68
N ALA A 155 -6.23 2.35 -6.26
CA ALA A 155 -6.62 2.32 -7.66
C ALA A 155 -5.40 2.28 -8.59
N VAL A 156 -4.39 3.12 -8.32
CA VAL A 156 -3.13 3.15 -9.07
C VAL A 156 -2.40 1.82 -8.99
N ALA A 157 -2.25 1.26 -7.79
CA ALA A 157 -1.55 -0.01 -7.61
C ALA A 157 -2.20 -1.12 -8.43
N LEU A 158 -3.52 -1.23 -8.40
CA LEU A 158 -4.28 -2.26 -9.11
C LEU A 158 -4.31 -2.06 -10.63
N THR A 159 -4.54 -0.83 -11.09
CA THR A 159 -4.81 -0.56 -12.50
C THR A 159 -3.56 -0.20 -13.29
N GLN A 160 -2.52 0.29 -12.61
CA GLN A 160 -1.34 0.88 -13.27
C GLN A 160 -0.02 0.15 -12.94
N LEU A 161 0.04 -0.61 -11.85
CA LEU A 161 1.24 -1.32 -11.40
C LEU A 161 1.11 -2.83 -11.48
N ASP A 162 0.01 -3.34 -12.04
CA ASP A 162 -0.30 -4.78 -12.12
C ASP A 162 -0.25 -5.51 -10.76
N ALA A 163 -0.49 -4.79 -9.67
CA ALA A 163 -0.44 -5.33 -8.33
C ALA A 163 -1.67 -6.19 -8.02
N HIS A 164 -1.50 -7.18 -7.12
CA HIS A 164 -2.61 -7.88 -6.49
C HIS A 164 -3.17 -7.04 -5.34
N GLY A 165 -4.47 -6.81 -5.34
CA GLY A 165 -5.18 -6.08 -4.30
C GLY A 165 -5.85 -6.99 -3.28
N LEU A 166 -5.55 -6.80 -2.00
CA LEU A 166 -6.21 -7.49 -0.90
C LEU A 166 -7.20 -6.53 -0.21
N LEU A 167 -8.48 -6.74 -0.43
CA LEU A 167 -9.57 -5.95 0.15
C LEU A 167 -10.05 -6.57 1.46
N PHE A 168 -9.65 -5.98 2.59
CA PHE A 168 -10.01 -6.48 3.92
C PHE A 168 -11.42 -6.03 4.30
N ALA A 169 -12.36 -6.94 4.36
CA ALA A 169 -13.77 -6.69 4.64
C ALA A 169 -14.25 -7.38 5.93
N THR A 170 -14.94 -6.64 6.78
CA THR A 170 -15.84 -7.23 7.78
C THR A 170 -17.22 -7.39 7.16
N HIS A 171 -17.93 -8.48 7.50
CA HIS A 171 -19.28 -8.69 6.98
C HIS A 171 -20.26 -7.69 7.60
N GLY A 172 -20.51 -6.59 6.88
CA GLY A 172 -21.42 -5.55 7.31
C GLY A 172 -21.85 -4.65 6.16
N ARG A 173 -23.08 -4.12 6.25
CA ARG A 173 -23.68 -3.29 5.18
C ARG A 173 -22.76 -2.12 4.79
N ALA A 174 -22.16 -1.44 5.76
CA ALA A 174 -21.29 -0.30 5.51
C ALA A 174 -20.05 -0.67 4.67
N THR A 175 -19.45 -1.85 4.92
CA THR A 175 -18.30 -2.34 4.16
C THR A 175 -18.69 -2.62 2.71
N TRP A 176 -19.78 -3.35 2.50
CA TRP A 176 -20.22 -3.71 1.14
C TRP A 176 -20.64 -2.49 0.33
N THR A 177 -21.36 -1.54 0.93
CA THR A 177 -21.69 -0.26 0.26
C THR A 177 -20.44 0.54 -0.11
N ALA A 178 -19.42 0.58 0.76
CA ALA A 178 -18.17 1.26 0.45
C ALA A 178 -17.44 0.60 -0.73
N TYR A 179 -17.41 -0.75 -0.78
CA TYR A 179 -16.79 -1.47 -1.91
C TYR A 179 -17.59 -1.38 -3.21
N GLU A 180 -18.93 -1.31 -3.13
CA GLU A 180 -19.77 -1.00 -4.29
C GLU A 180 -19.39 0.34 -4.93
N HIS A 181 -19.23 1.40 -4.11
CA HIS A 181 -18.78 2.70 -4.60
C HIS A 181 -17.36 2.65 -5.17
N LEU A 182 -16.46 1.92 -4.51
CA LEU A 182 -15.08 1.74 -4.96
C LEU A 182 -15.03 1.04 -6.33
N PHE A 183 -15.78 -0.04 -6.51
CA PHE A 183 -15.81 -0.81 -7.75
C PHE A 183 -16.41 0.01 -8.91
N LYS A 184 -17.49 0.74 -8.66
CA LYS A 184 -18.07 1.68 -9.65
C LYS A 184 -17.05 2.75 -10.08
N HIS A 185 -16.28 3.26 -9.12
CA HIS A 185 -15.20 4.20 -9.41
C HIS A 185 -14.12 3.57 -10.28
N TRP A 186 -13.64 2.38 -9.95
CA TRP A 186 -12.62 1.68 -10.73
C TRP A 186 -13.09 1.28 -12.13
N GLN A 187 -14.35 0.89 -12.31
CA GLN A 187 -14.92 0.67 -13.64
C GLN A 187 -14.85 1.93 -14.52
N HIS A 188 -15.09 3.07 -13.94
CA HIS A 188 -14.99 4.33 -14.66
C HIS A 188 -13.56 4.55 -15.18
N PHE A 189 -12.54 4.31 -14.36
CA PHE A 189 -11.13 4.40 -14.76
C PHE A 189 -10.73 3.31 -15.76
N ALA A 190 -11.15 2.07 -15.58
CA ALA A 190 -10.85 0.98 -16.49
C ALA A 190 -11.42 1.21 -17.90
N ASN A 191 -12.60 1.81 -18.01
CA ASN A 191 -13.21 2.18 -19.28
C ASN A 191 -12.47 3.31 -20.01
N LEU A 192 -11.70 4.14 -19.30
CA LEU A 192 -10.84 5.17 -19.88
C LEU A 192 -9.52 4.61 -20.43
N GLN A 193 -9.13 3.41 -20.00
CA GLN A 193 -7.91 2.73 -20.44
C GLN A 193 -8.24 1.61 -21.44
N LYS A 194 -8.36 1.95 -22.70
CA LYS A 194 -8.54 0.99 -23.79
C LYS A 194 -7.29 0.11 -23.91
N GLY A 195 -7.36 -1.15 -23.45
CA GLY A 195 -6.35 -2.18 -23.71
C GLY A 195 -5.56 -2.71 -22.49
N GLY A 196 -5.95 -2.40 -21.26
CA GLY A 196 -5.35 -3.00 -20.05
C GLY A 196 -5.84 -4.42 -19.78
N GLU A 197 -4.99 -5.26 -19.17
CA GLU A 197 -5.40 -6.55 -18.64
C GLU A 197 -6.52 -6.37 -17.61
N ASP A 198 -7.40 -7.39 -17.54
CA ASP A 198 -8.52 -7.39 -16.59
C ASP A 198 -8.01 -7.45 -15.14
N PHE A 199 -7.96 -6.29 -14.47
CA PHE A 199 -7.49 -6.17 -13.09
C PHE A 199 -8.36 -6.96 -12.09
N ARG A 200 -9.57 -7.40 -12.48
CA ARG A 200 -10.49 -8.16 -11.63
C ARG A 200 -9.89 -9.48 -11.14
N SER A 201 -9.09 -10.14 -11.97
CA SER A 201 -8.39 -11.38 -11.61
C SER A 201 -7.34 -11.20 -10.51
N ARG A 202 -6.90 -9.96 -10.27
CA ARG A 202 -5.92 -9.58 -9.25
C ARG A 202 -6.54 -9.03 -7.97
N LEU A 203 -7.90 -8.96 -7.90
CA LEU A 203 -8.62 -8.53 -6.70
C LEU A 203 -9.00 -9.72 -5.83
N HIS A 204 -8.69 -9.62 -4.56
CA HIS A 204 -9.01 -10.63 -3.56
C HIS A 204 -9.71 -9.99 -2.36
N VAL A 205 -10.88 -10.52 -1.98
CA VAL A 205 -11.58 -10.08 -0.76
C VAL A 205 -11.16 -10.98 0.38
N VAL A 206 -10.65 -10.37 1.45
CA VAL A 206 -10.19 -11.05 2.65
C VAL A 206 -11.20 -10.83 3.76
N SER A 207 -11.78 -11.91 4.32
CA SER A 207 -12.63 -11.82 5.50
C SER A 207 -11.79 -11.41 6.71
N ALA A 208 -12.09 -10.24 7.26
CA ALA A 208 -11.40 -9.68 8.39
C ALA A 208 -12.23 -9.83 9.67
N LEU A 209 -11.56 -10.10 10.80
CA LEU A 209 -12.22 -10.32 12.11
C LEU A 209 -13.30 -11.40 12.06
N THR A 210 -13.03 -12.46 11.32
CA THR A 210 -13.97 -13.56 11.07
C THR A 210 -14.28 -14.32 12.35
N PRO A 211 -15.54 -14.40 12.79
CA PRO A 211 -15.92 -15.28 13.88
C PRO A 211 -15.83 -16.74 13.43
N VAL A 212 -15.72 -17.67 14.38
CA VAL A 212 -15.80 -19.11 14.09
C VAL A 212 -17.27 -19.49 13.91
N ASP A 213 -17.83 -19.20 12.73
CA ASP A 213 -19.25 -19.43 12.40
C ASP A 213 -19.42 -19.68 10.91
N THR A 214 -19.87 -20.89 10.56
CA THR A 214 -20.09 -21.30 9.16
C THR A 214 -21.21 -20.51 8.47
N ALA A 215 -22.20 -20.01 9.20
CA ALA A 215 -23.26 -19.16 8.64
C ALA A 215 -22.70 -17.80 8.22
N TYR A 216 -21.76 -17.25 9.04
CA TYR A 216 -21.04 -16.04 8.70
C TYR A 216 -20.20 -16.22 7.44
N ASP A 217 -19.44 -17.32 7.34
CA ASP A 217 -18.56 -17.60 6.20
C ASP A 217 -19.38 -17.66 4.89
N LYS A 218 -20.52 -18.37 4.92
CA LYS A 218 -21.42 -18.45 3.76
C LYS A 218 -21.97 -17.07 3.39
N ALA A 219 -22.48 -16.31 4.35
CA ALA A 219 -23.01 -14.98 4.11
C ALA A 219 -21.96 -14.01 3.58
N PHE A 220 -20.72 -14.09 4.07
CA PHE A 220 -19.59 -13.30 3.57
C PHE A 220 -19.26 -13.66 2.11
N LEU A 221 -19.16 -14.95 1.79
CA LEU A 221 -18.89 -15.42 0.42
C LEU A 221 -19.99 -14.99 -0.55
N ASP A 222 -21.26 -15.15 -0.17
CA ASP A 222 -22.41 -14.74 -0.99
C ASP A 222 -22.43 -13.23 -1.24
N ALA A 223 -22.05 -12.42 -0.24
CA ALA A 223 -21.99 -10.96 -0.37
C ALA A 223 -20.82 -10.52 -1.25
N SER A 224 -19.64 -11.12 -1.07
CA SER A 224 -18.47 -10.81 -1.91
C SER A 224 -18.70 -11.24 -3.36
N TYR A 225 -19.30 -12.42 -3.60
CA TYR A 225 -19.63 -12.89 -4.95
C TYR A 225 -20.60 -11.95 -5.66
N ARG A 226 -21.69 -11.51 -4.98
CA ARG A 226 -22.62 -10.53 -5.54
C ARG A 226 -21.94 -9.21 -5.88
N LEU A 227 -21.07 -8.71 -5.02
CA LEU A 227 -20.31 -7.49 -5.25
C LEU A 227 -19.54 -7.57 -6.58
N PHE A 228 -18.85 -8.68 -6.85
CA PHE A 228 -18.11 -8.88 -8.09
C PHE A 228 -19.03 -9.00 -9.30
N LEU A 229 -20.13 -9.76 -9.19
CA LEU A 229 -21.07 -9.95 -10.29
C LEU A 229 -21.80 -8.67 -10.72
N GLU A 230 -22.16 -7.83 -9.75
CA GLU A 230 -22.98 -6.64 -10.01
C GLU A 230 -22.15 -5.40 -10.36
N HIS A 231 -20.89 -5.35 -9.95
CA HIS A 231 -20.08 -4.13 -10.02
C HIS A 231 -18.68 -4.30 -10.63
N LEU A 232 -18.34 -5.45 -11.15
CA LEU A 232 -17.13 -5.75 -11.91
C LEU A 232 -17.44 -6.69 -13.09
#